data_0a10208525c03967876c656d4737f892
#
_entry.id   0a10208525c03967876c656d4737f892
#
_cell.length_a   1.000
_cell.length_b   1.000
_cell.length_c   1.000
_cell.angle_alpha   90.00
_cell.angle_beta   90.00
_cell.angle_gamma   90.00
#
_symmetry.space_group_name_H-M   'P 1'
#
loop_
_entity.id
_entity.type
_entity.pdbx_description
1 polymer ?
#
loop_
_entity_poly.entity_id
_entity_poly.type
_entity_poly.pdbx_seq_one_letter_code
_entity_poly.pdbx_strand_id
1 'polypeptide(L)'
;MTDKKRYLAEIIVVTSGKGGVGKTTSSASIACGLAKAGKKTVVIDFDVGLRNLDLIMGCERRVVYDFVNVVHGEASLKQALIKDKRFDNLYVLAASQTRDKDALTREGVEKVLKDLAAEGFDYILCDSPAGIEKGAYLAMYYADRAVVVVNPEVSSVRDSDRILGLLASKTQKAEAGEHITEHLLLTRYNPARVEKGEMLSIGDVEEILGLKVVGVIPESPEVLQSSNSGNPVILDENSDAGQAYTDAVARILGEDRPMRFTSVEKKGFFSKMFGG
;
A
#
# COMPACT_ATOMS: atom_id res chain seq x y z
N MET A 1 -25.52 -1.12 -23.26
CA MET A 1 -24.07 -1.04 -23.54
C MET A 1 -23.44 -0.33 -22.35
N THR A 2 -23.00 -1.07 -21.35
CA THR A 2 -22.39 -0.55 -20.12
C THR A 2 -20.99 -0.09 -20.45
N ASP A 3 -20.71 1.15 -20.08
CA ASP A 3 -19.45 1.88 -20.30
C ASP A 3 -18.28 1.15 -19.60
N LYS A 4 -17.56 0.29 -20.33
CA LYS A 4 -16.64 -0.74 -19.83
C LYS A 4 -15.23 -0.24 -19.54
N LYS A 5 -14.99 1.06 -19.28
CA LYS A 5 -13.75 1.53 -18.62
C LYS A 5 -14.00 2.88 -17.97
N ARG A 6 -14.34 2.86 -16.71
CA ARG A 6 -14.60 4.09 -15.94
C ARG A 6 -13.34 4.94 -15.74
N TYR A 7 -12.18 4.30 -15.66
CA TYR A 7 -10.87 4.95 -15.62
C TYR A 7 -9.91 4.23 -16.57
N LEU A 8 -9.01 4.96 -17.21
CA LEU A 8 -7.88 4.37 -17.94
C LEU A 8 -6.78 3.90 -16.99
N ALA A 9 -6.74 4.45 -15.76
CA ALA A 9 -5.81 4.09 -14.69
C ALA A 9 -6.42 3.00 -13.79
N GLU A 10 -5.60 2.08 -13.28
CA GLU A 10 -6.00 1.13 -12.23
C GLU A 10 -5.86 1.77 -10.85
N ILE A 11 -6.94 1.77 -10.07
CA ILE A 11 -6.97 2.32 -8.71
C ILE A 11 -6.72 1.20 -7.71
N ILE A 12 -5.60 1.29 -6.96
CA ILE A 12 -5.22 0.34 -5.93
C ILE A 12 -5.33 1.01 -4.56
N VAL A 13 -6.17 0.47 -3.67
CA VAL A 13 -6.16 0.89 -2.28
C VAL A 13 -5.21 0.02 -1.46
N VAL A 14 -4.37 0.65 -0.63
CA VAL A 14 -3.58 -0.02 0.40
C VAL A 14 -4.24 0.27 1.74
N THR A 15 -4.78 -0.76 2.38
CA THR A 15 -5.63 -0.62 3.58
C THR A 15 -5.31 -1.65 4.65
N SER A 16 -5.86 -1.48 5.85
CA SER A 16 -5.76 -2.45 6.94
C SER A 16 -6.80 -2.20 8.02
N GLY A 17 -7.17 -3.24 8.76
CA GLY A 17 -8.05 -3.11 9.91
C GLY A 17 -7.39 -2.47 11.14
N LYS A 18 -6.04 -2.48 11.23
CA LYS A 18 -5.29 -2.04 12.42
C LYS A 18 -4.25 -0.97 12.09
N GLY A 19 -4.05 -0.03 13.00
CA GLY A 19 -2.97 0.96 12.90
C GLY A 19 -1.58 0.34 13.09
N GLY A 20 -0.55 0.95 12.48
CA GLY A 20 0.85 0.56 12.70
C GLY A 20 1.29 -0.75 12.02
N VAL A 21 0.48 -1.36 11.16
CA VAL A 21 0.84 -2.60 10.43
C VAL A 21 1.75 -2.35 9.21
N GLY A 22 2.06 -1.10 8.86
CA GLY A 22 2.96 -0.77 7.75
C GLY A 22 2.27 -0.40 6.44
N LYS A 23 1.01 0.09 6.46
CA LYS A 23 0.29 0.54 5.25
C LYS A 23 1.08 1.57 4.44
N THR A 24 1.37 2.71 5.05
CA THR A 24 2.05 3.82 4.37
C THR A 24 3.43 3.42 3.84
N THR A 25 4.18 2.60 4.60
CA THR A 25 5.44 2.00 4.12
C THR A 25 5.22 1.11 2.91
N SER A 26 4.14 0.31 2.92
CA SER A 26 3.76 -0.55 1.79
C SER A 26 3.29 0.27 0.60
N SER A 27 2.48 1.30 0.81
CA SER A 27 2.04 2.23 -0.25
C SER A 27 3.23 2.89 -0.94
N ALA A 28 4.16 3.45 -0.17
CA ALA A 28 5.38 4.06 -0.71
C ALA A 28 6.24 3.05 -1.49
N SER A 29 6.43 1.83 -0.93
CA SER A 29 7.22 0.78 -1.59
C SER A 29 6.55 0.27 -2.87
N ILE A 30 5.24 0.01 -2.86
CA ILE A 30 4.51 -0.43 -4.05
C ILE A 30 4.55 0.67 -5.13
N ALA A 31 4.33 1.95 -4.77
CA ALA A 31 4.40 3.05 -5.72
C ALA A 31 5.77 3.17 -6.39
N CYS A 32 6.85 3.10 -5.60
CA CYS A 32 8.22 3.08 -6.14
C CYS A 32 8.48 1.86 -7.03
N GLY A 33 7.99 0.67 -6.65
CA GLY A 33 8.16 -0.55 -7.44
C GLY A 33 7.42 -0.49 -8.78
N LEU A 34 6.20 0.02 -8.80
CA LEU A 34 5.43 0.25 -10.04
C LEU A 34 6.15 1.26 -10.95
N ALA A 35 6.67 2.35 -10.38
CA ALA A 35 7.44 3.33 -11.13
C ALA A 35 8.73 2.75 -11.68
N LYS A 36 9.46 1.93 -10.91
CA LYS A 36 10.66 1.19 -11.34
C LYS A 36 10.34 0.23 -12.49
N ALA A 37 9.13 -0.33 -12.52
CA ALA A 37 8.63 -1.16 -13.63
C ALA A 37 8.14 -0.32 -14.85
N GLY A 38 8.42 0.99 -14.89
CA GLY A 38 8.07 1.88 -15.99
C GLY A 38 6.63 2.38 -16.01
N LYS A 39 5.84 2.11 -14.96
CA LYS A 39 4.43 2.53 -14.87
C LYS A 39 4.32 3.96 -14.34
N LYS A 40 3.56 4.82 -15.01
CA LYS A 40 3.28 6.16 -14.51
C LYS A 40 2.33 6.06 -13.32
N THR A 41 2.83 6.38 -12.13
CA THR A 41 2.17 6.09 -10.86
C THR A 41 2.01 7.35 -10.03
N VAL A 42 0.87 7.50 -9.38
CA VAL A 42 0.65 8.47 -8.31
C VAL A 42 0.24 7.76 -7.03
N VAL A 43 0.76 8.19 -5.90
CA VAL A 43 0.30 7.74 -4.57
C VAL A 43 -0.32 8.92 -3.84
N ILE A 44 -1.54 8.70 -3.31
CA ILE A 44 -2.36 9.71 -2.63
C ILE A 44 -2.48 9.32 -1.16
N ASP A 45 -2.18 10.24 -0.27
CA ASP A 45 -2.37 10.07 1.17
C ASP A 45 -3.79 10.50 1.58
N PHE A 46 -4.60 9.55 2.07
CA PHE A 46 -5.94 9.80 2.58
C PHE A 46 -6.00 10.02 4.11
N ASP A 47 -4.84 9.97 4.80
CA ASP A 47 -4.78 10.14 6.26
C ASP A 47 -4.73 11.64 6.63
N VAL A 48 -5.84 12.32 6.37
CA VAL A 48 -6.00 13.76 6.67
C VAL A 48 -5.82 14.00 8.16
N GLY A 49 -4.92 14.94 8.48
CA GLY A 49 -4.55 15.32 9.85
C GLY A 49 -3.22 14.70 10.33
N LEU A 50 -2.80 13.53 9.84
CA LEU A 50 -1.54 12.91 10.24
C LEU A 50 -0.42 13.10 9.22
N ARG A 51 -0.70 12.94 7.91
CA ARG A 51 0.24 13.16 6.82
C ARG A 51 1.61 12.49 7.03
N ASN A 52 1.68 11.20 6.73
CA ASN A 52 2.90 10.41 6.94
C ASN A 52 3.58 9.98 5.64
N LEU A 53 2.84 9.94 4.53
CA LEU A 53 3.34 9.43 3.26
C LEU A 53 4.48 10.27 2.69
N ASP A 54 4.34 11.58 2.74
CA ASP A 54 5.35 12.52 2.23
C ASP A 54 6.68 12.47 3.00
N LEU A 55 6.64 12.14 4.31
CA LEU A 55 7.83 11.88 5.12
C LEU A 55 8.55 10.63 4.62
N ILE A 56 7.83 9.51 4.44
CA ILE A 56 8.40 8.24 3.95
C ILE A 56 8.93 8.41 2.51
N MET A 57 8.26 9.23 1.70
CA MET A 57 8.68 9.54 0.33
C MET A 57 9.82 10.59 0.27
N GLY A 58 10.14 11.27 1.38
CA GLY A 58 11.18 12.30 1.47
C GLY A 58 10.85 13.56 0.66
N CYS A 59 9.58 13.95 0.62
CA CYS A 59 9.11 15.12 -0.10
C CYS A 59 8.32 16.11 0.76
N GLU A 60 8.35 15.98 2.09
CA GLU A 60 7.59 16.78 3.05
C GLU A 60 7.81 18.29 2.90
N ARG A 61 9.05 18.72 2.56
CA ARG A 61 9.41 20.13 2.36
C ARG A 61 8.95 20.72 1.03
N ARG A 62 8.42 19.87 0.15
CA ARG A 62 7.97 20.26 -1.20
C ARG A 62 6.44 20.41 -1.30
N VAL A 63 5.72 20.08 -0.23
CA VAL A 63 4.26 20.20 -0.17
C VAL A 63 3.88 21.67 0.00
N VAL A 64 3.32 22.26 -1.05
CA VAL A 64 2.75 23.63 -1.06
C VAL A 64 1.24 23.56 -0.98
N TYR A 65 0.64 22.69 -1.78
CA TYR A 65 -0.78 22.38 -1.79
C TYR A 65 -0.96 20.89 -1.55
N ASP A 66 -2.07 20.53 -0.94
CA ASP A 66 -2.40 19.17 -0.54
C ASP A 66 -3.66 18.64 -1.25
N PHE A 67 -4.01 17.39 -0.99
CA PHE A 67 -5.16 16.74 -1.59
C PHE A 67 -6.48 17.47 -1.30
N VAL A 68 -6.65 18.00 -0.09
CA VAL A 68 -7.86 18.74 0.30
C VAL A 68 -7.98 20.04 -0.48
N ASN A 69 -6.87 20.77 -0.72
CA ASN A 69 -6.90 21.97 -1.55
C ASN A 69 -7.40 21.68 -2.98
N VAL A 70 -7.01 20.52 -3.55
CA VAL A 70 -7.49 20.12 -4.90
C VAL A 70 -8.98 19.79 -4.86
N VAL A 71 -9.43 19.02 -3.86
CA VAL A 71 -10.84 18.64 -3.69
C VAL A 71 -11.73 19.87 -3.56
N HIS A 72 -11.28 20.90 -2.86
CA HIS A 72 -12.01 22.15 -2.66
C HIS A 72 -11.85 23.18 -3.79
N GLY A 73 -10.99 22.88 -4.80
CA GLY A 73 -10.73 23.80 -5.92
C GLY A 73 -9.86 25.00 -5.54
N GLU A 74 -9.20 24.94 -4.39
CA GLU A 74 -8.26 25.97 -3.90
C GLU A 74 -6.91 25.89 -4.63
N ALA A 75 -6.59 24.73 -5.21
CA ALA A 75 -5.43 24.51 -6.07
C ALA A 75 -5.77 23.57 -7.22
N SER A 76 -5.06 23.69 -8.33
CA SER A 76 -5.13 22.72 -9.42
C SER A 76 -4.36 21.46 -9.04
N LEU A 77 -4.74 20.31 -9.63
CA LEU A 77 -4.04 19.04 -9.46
C LEU A 77 -2.53 19.19 -9.77
N LYS A 78 -2.17 19.90 -10.85
CA LYS A 78 -0.78 20.13 -11.25
C LYS A 78 0.04 20.90 -10.21
N GLN A 79 -0.58 21.80 -9.44
CA GLN A 79 0.10 22.55 -8.38
C GLN A 79 0.33 21.71 -7.12
N ALA A 80 -0.55 20.72 -6.86
CA ALA A 80 -0.48 19.86 -5.68
C ALA A 80 0.33 18.57 -5.90
N LEU A 81 0.46 18.11 -7.16
CA LEU A 81 1.25 16.94 -7.49
C LEU A 81 2.75 17.19 -7.30
N ILE A 82 3.39 16.38 -6.48
CA ILE A 82 4.82 16.41 -6.21
C ILE A 82 5.48 15.30 -7.01
N LYS A 83 6.27 15.65 -8.04
CA LYS A 83 7.07 14.67 -8.77
C LYS A 83 8.17 14.12 -7.88
N ASP A 84 8.34 12.80 -7.83
CA ASP A 84 9.43 12.16 -7.07
C ASP A 84 10.81 12.56 -7.64
N LYS A 85 11.81 12.65 -6.78
CA LYS A 85 13.18 13.03 -7.19
C LYS A 85 13.97 11.89 -7.84
N ARG A 86 13.51 10.63 -7.65
CA ARG A 86 14.19 9.40 -8.09
C ARG A 86 13.62 8.83 -9.38
N PHE A 87 12.31 9.06 -9.60
CA PHE A 87 11.57 8.52 -10.73
C PHE A 87 10.77 9.61 -11.46
N ASP A 88 11.00 9.73 -12.76
CA ASP A 88 10.29 10.72 -13.60
C ASP A 88 8.80 10.43 -13.77
N ASN A 89 8.39 9.20 -13.52
CA ASN A 89 7.03 8.68 -13.68
C ASN A 89 6.31 8.43 -12.34
N LEU A 90 6.86 8.90 -11.20
CA LEU A 90 6.26 8.78 -9.87
C LEU A 90 5.87 10.14 -9.32
N TYR A 91 4.66 10.22 -8.77
CA TYR A 91 4.10 11.43 -8.16
C TYR A 91 3.47 11.13 -6.80
N VAL A 92 3.48 12.12 -5.93
CA VAL A 92 2.85 12.08 -4.61
C VAL A 92 1.81 13.18 -4.51
N LEU A 93 0.64 12.88 -3.99
CA LEU A 93 -0.38 13.84 -3.58
C LEU A 93 -0.56 13.70 -2.06
N ALA A 94 -0.04 14.66 -1.32
CA ALA A 94 0.02 14.61 0.14
C ALA A 94 -1.34 14.88 0.79
N ALA A 95 -1.60 14.30 1.97
CA ALA A 95 -2.74 14.66 2.81
C ALA A 95 -2.58 16.08 3.40
N SER A 96 -3.70 16.66 3.84
CA SER A 96 -3.69 17.90 4.62
C SER A 96 -3.33 17.64 6.08
N GLN A 97 -2.51 18.52 6.67
CA GLN A 97 -2.23 18.54 8.11
C GLN A 97 -3.17 19.44 8.91
N THR A 98 -3.82 20.40 8.24
CA THR A 98 -4.56 21.49 8.90
C THR A 98 -6.06 21.40 8.75
N ARG A 99 -6.55 20.47 7.92
CA ARG A 99 -7.97 20.25 7.66
C ARG A 99 -8.50 19.07 8.46
N ASP A 100 -9.80 19.08 8.72
CA ASP A 100 -10.50 17.98 9.36
C ASP A 100 -10.63 16.75 8.44
N LYS A 101 -10.74 15.57 9.07
CA LYS A 101 -10.98 14.30 8.37
C LYS A 101 -12.24 14.32 7.48
N ASP A 102 -13.19 15.22 7.78
CA ASP A 102 -14.42 15.41 7.01
C ASP A 102 -14.27 16.31 5.78
N ALA A 103 -13.09 16.91 5.56
CA ALA A 103 -12.83 17.80 4.43
C ALA A 103 -12.88 17.09 3.05
N LEU A 104 -12.66 15.78 3.01
CA LEU A 104 -12.81 15.00 1.78
C LEU A 104 -14.28 14.68 1.52
N THR A 105 -14.74 14.95 0.29
CA THR A 105 -16.07 14.57 -0.20
C THR A 105 -15.93 13.48 -1.27
N ARG A 106 -16.96 12.65 -1.42
CA ARG A 106 -17.01 11.58 -2.41
C ARG A 106 -16.85 12.14 -3.83
N GLU A 107 -17.59 13.21 -4.15
CA GLU A 107 -17.57 13.88 -5.45
C GLU A 107 -16.21 14.53 -5.74
N GLY A 108 -15.59 15.14 -4.73
CA GLY A 108 -14.27 15.75 -4.85
C GLY A 108 -13.19 14.71 -5.10
N VAL A 109 -13.22 13.59 -4.36
CA VAL A 109 -12.31 12.46 -4.59
C VAL A 109 -12.50 11.88 -6.00
N GLU A 110 -13.75 11.63 -6.41
CA GLU A 110 -14.07 11.14 -7.77
C GLU A 110 -13.48 12.04 -8.86
N LYS A 111 -13.65 13.36 -8.71
CA LYS A 111 -13.11 14.33 -9.66
C LYS A 111 -11.58 14.22 -9.76
N VAL A 112 -10.87 14.17 -8.63
CA VAL A 112 -9.40 14.06 -8.61
C VAL A 112 -8.95 12.76 -9.28
N LEU A 113 -9.60 11.62 -9.00
CA LEU A 113 -9.28 10.34 -9.63
C LEU A 113 -9.49 10.37 -11.16
N LYS A 114 -10.55 11.02 -11.63
CA LYS A 114 -10.81 11.22 -13.06
C LYS A 114 -9.76 12.12 -13.71
N ASP A 115 -9.40 13.22 -13.06
CA ASP A 115 -8.38 14.14 -13.54
C ASP A 115 -7.01 13.45 -13.65
N LEU A 116 -6.64 12.62 -12.66
CA LEU A 116 -5.42 11.81 -12.70
C LEU A 116 -5.44 10.78 -13.85
N ALA A 117 -6.54 10.09 -14.05
CA ALA A 117 -6.70 9.16 -15.16
C ALA A 117 -6.56 9.87 -16.51
N ALA A 118 -7.12 11.08 -16.64
CA ALA A 118 -7.01 11.90 -17.86
C ALA A 118 -5.58 12.39 -18.12
N GLU A 119 -4.77 12.59 -17.05
CA GLU A 119 -3.33 12.90 -17.15
C GLU A 119 -2.48 11.68 -17.56
N GLY A 120 -3.09 10.51 -17.79
CA GLY A 120 -2.44 9.31 -18.31
C GLY A 120 -1.62 8.55 -17.26
N PHE A 121 -2.03 8.56 -15.99
CA PHE A 121 -1.48 7.65 -14.99
C PHE A 121 -1.93 6.21 -15.29
N ASP A 122 -0.99 5.25 -15.16
CA ASP A 122 -1.30 3.81 -15.25
C ASP A 122 -1.90 3.31 -13.93
N TYR A 123 -1.35 3.79 -12.80
CA TYR A 123 -1.75 3.39 -11.45
C TYR A 123 -1.97 4.60 -10.54
N ILE A 124 -3.07 4.54 -9.78
CA ILE A 124 -3.39 5.47 -8.70
C ILE A 124 -3.44 4.65 -7.41
N LEU A 125 -2.45 4.85 -6.52
CA LEU A 125 -2.44 4.21 -5.20
C LEU A 125 -3.10 5.13 -4.18
N CYS A 126 -4.06 4.59 -3.42
CA CYS A 126 -4.71 5.27 -2.32
C CYS A 126 -4.19 4.69 -0.99
N ASP A 127 -3.30 5.43 -0.29
CA ASP A 127 -2.87 5.08 1.06
C ASP A 127 -3.98 5.44 2.05
N SER A 128 -4.67 4.43 2.59
CA SER A 128 -5.81 4.67 3.47
C SER A 128 -5.38 4.87 4.92
N PRO A 129 -6.10 5.69 5.72
CA PRO A 129 -5.97 5.62 7.17
C PRO A 129 -6.37 4.23 7.68
N ALA A 130 -6.00 3.91 8.92
CA ALA A 130 -6.38 2.65 9.54
C ALA A 130 -7.88 2.60 9.87
N GLY A 131 -8.46 1.40 9.83
CA GLY A 131 -9.83 1.17 10.28
C GLY A 131 -10.88 1.46 9.21
N ILE A 132 -12.07 1.84 9.65
CA ILE A 132 -13.30 1.90 8.85
C ILE A 132 -13.95 3.28 8.84
N GLU A 133 -13.24 4.31 9.30
CA GLU A 133 -13.77 5.66 9.33
C GLU A 133 -13.90 6.25 7.91
N LYS A 134 -14.51 7.43 7.79
CA LYS A 134 -14.84 8.10 6.52
C LYS A 134 -13.64 8.19 5.56
N GLY A 135 -12.45 8.54 6.04
CA GLY A 135 -11.24 8.61 5.21
C GLY A 135 -10.87 7.28 4.60
N ALA A 136 -10.89 6.20 5.41
CA ALA A 136 -10.63 4.84 4.93
C ALA A 136 -11.69 4.39 3.91
N TYR A 137 -12.97 4.68 4.18
CA TYR A 137 -14.06 4.40 3.25
C TYR A 137 -13.86 5.10 1.91
N LEU A 138 -13.54 6.40 1.89
CA LEU A 138 -13.31 7.16 0.66
C LEU A 138 -12.11 6.63 -0.14
N ALA A 139 -11.03 6.20 0.54
CA ALA A 139 -9.89 5.59 -0.11
C ALA A 139 -10.23 4.26 -0.79
N MET A 140 -11.14 3.45 -0.19
CA MET A 140 -11.55 2.14 -0.70
C MET A 140 -12.64 2.22 -1.79
N TYR A 141 -13.47 3.26 -1.75
CA TYR A 141 -14.73 3.29 -2.52
C TYR A 141 -14.55 3.12 -4.02
N TYR A 142 -13.53 3.74 -4.61
CA TYR A 142 -13.29 3.70 -6.07
C TYR A 142 -12.26 2.64 -6.50
N ALA A 143 -11.78 1.80 -5.57
CA ALA A 143 -10.72 0.86 -5.86
C ALA A 143 -11.13 -0.21 -6.88
N ASP A 144 -10.20 -0.52 -7.79
CA ASP A 144 -10.25 -1.68 -8.68
C ASP A 144 -9.61 -2.90 -8.02
N ARG A 145 -8.60 -2.64 -7.18
CA ARG A 145 -7.82 -3.63 -6.44
C ARG A 145 -7.55 -3.14 -5.03
N ALA A 146 -7.52 -4.07 -4.07
CA ALA A 146 -7.11 -3.81 -2.71
C ALA A 146 -5.88 -4.64 -2.33
N VAL A 147 -4.92 -3.99 -1.66
CA VAL A 147 -3.82 -4.64 -0.93
C VAL A 147 -4.09 -4.46 0.56
N VAL A 148 -4.54 -5.52 1.21
CA VAL A 148 -4.84 -5.54 2.64
C VAL A 148 -3.57 -5.91 3.41
N VAL A 149 -3.03 -4.94 4.15
CA VAL A 149 -1.79 -5.10 4.92
C VAL A 149 -2.11 -5.67 6.29
N VAL A 150 -1.48 -6.80 6.63
CA VAL A 150 -1.79 -7.58 7.84
C VAL A 150 -0.50 -7.98 8.54
N ASN A 151 -0.43 -7.77 9.86
CA ASN A 151 0.55 -8.49 10.67
C ASN A 151 -0.01 -9.89 11.01
N PRO A 152 0.80 -10.94 11.02
CA PRO A 152 0.34 -12.29 11.30
C PRO A 152 0.08 -12.52 12.81
N GLU A 153 -0.81 -11.69 13.35
CA GLU A 153 -1.30 -11.69 14.73
C GLU A 153 -2.82 -11.83 14.72
N VAL A 154 -3.38 -12.61 15.65
CA VAL A 154 -4.83 -12.90 15.70
C VAL A 154 -5.69 -11.63 15.67
N SER A 155 -5.29 -10.58 16.42
CA SER A 155 -6.04 -9.31 16.43
C SER A 155 -6.02 -8.60 15.08
N SER A 156 -4.86 -8.55 14.41
CA SER A 156 -4.70 -7.91 13.10
C SER A 156 -5.50 -8.64 12.02
N VAL A 157 -5.46 -9.97 12.04
CA VAL A 157 -6.21 -10.82 11.10
C VAL A 157 -7.72 -10.62 11.27
N ARG A 158 -8.23 -10.62 12.52
CA ARG A 158 -9.64 -10.38 12.82
C ARG A 158 -10.11 -8.99 12.36
N ASP A 159 -9.29 -7.96 12.57
CA ASP A 159 -9.63 -6.60 12.13
C ASP A 159 -9.61 -6.51 10.59
N SER A 160 -8.77 -7.30 9.92
CA SER A 160 -8.70 -7.36 8.46
C SER A 160 -9.93 -8.03 7.83
N ASP A 161 -10.52 -9.02 8.47
CA ASP A 161 -11.78 -9.64 8.04
C ASP A 161 -12.91 -8.59 7.90
N ARG A 162 -12.97 -7.61 8.83
CA ARG A 162 -13.93 -6.51 8.74
C ARG A 162 -13.67 -5.60 7.52
N ILE A 163 -12.41 -5.37 7.17
CA ILE A 163 -12.05 -4.59 5.96
C ILE A 163 -12.50 -5.33 4.71
N LEU A 164 -12.26 -6.65 4.62
CA LEU A 164 -12.72 -7.47 3.50
C LEU A 164 -14.24 -7.42 3.34
N GLY A 165 -15.00 -7.47 4.45
CA GLY A 165 -16.44 -7.28 4.42
C GLY A 165 -16.88 -5.92 3.86
N LEU A 166 -16.13 -4.84 4.14
CA LEU A 166 -16.38 -3.51 3.56
C LEU A 166 -16.02 -3.45 2.08
N LEU A 167 -14.89 -4.01 1.68
CA LEU A 167 -14.48 -4.08 0.28
C LEU A 167 -15.51 -4.82 -0.57
N ALA A 168 -16.04 -5.93 -0.05
CA ALA A 168 -17.06 -6.74 -0.70
C ALA A 168 -18.45 -6.09 -0.80
N SER A 169 -18.77 -5.12 0.07
CA SER A 169 -20.15 -4.58 0.20
C SER A 169 -20.30 -3.08 0.00
N LYS A 170 -19.22 -2.30 0.10
CA LYS A 170 -19.28 -0.83 0.19
C LYS A 170 -18.43 -0.10 -0.86
N THR A 171 -17.83 -0.80 -1.80
CA THR A 171 -17.12 -0.20 -2.94
C THR A 171 -18.10 0.13 -4.06
N GLN A 172 -17.70 1.03 -4.97
CA GLN A 172 -18.49 1.36 -6.15
C GLN A 172 -18.75 0.13 -7.02
N LYS A 173 -17.78 -0.80 -7.13
CA LYS A 173 -17.92 -2.07 -7.83
C LYS A 173 -18.95 -2.96 -7.15
N ALA A 174 -18.92 -3.07 -5.82
CA ALA A 174 -19.88 -3.84 -5.06
C ALA A 174 -21.32 -3.29 -5.24
N GLU A 175 -21.51 -1.97 -5.25
CA GLU A 175 -22.81 -1.33 -5.56
C GLU A 175 -23.29 -1.66 -6.99
N ALA A 176 -22.38 -1.93 -7.92
CA ALA A 176 -22.67 -2.35 -9.29
C ALA A 176 -22.82 -3.88 -9.45
N GLY A 177 -22.69 -4.66 -8.38
CA GLY A 177 -22.70 -6.12 -8.40
C GLY A 177 -21.40 -6.74 -8.94
N GLU A 178 -20.31 -5.97 -8.96
CA GLU A 178 -18.98 -6.41 -9.37
C GLU A 178 -18.08 -6.62 -8.13
N HIS A 179 -16.96 -7.32 -8.32
CA HIS A 179 -15.97 -7.54 -7.27
C HIS A 179 -14.66 -6.82 -7.60
N ILE A 180 -13.97 -6.35 -6.56
CA ILE A 180 -12.60 -5.90 -6.68
C ILE A 180 -11.64 -7.08 -6.54
N THR A 181 -10.42 -6.92 -7.04
CA THR A 181 -9.35 -7.92 -6.81
C THR A 181 -8.70 -7.64 -5.46
N GLU A 182 -8.68 -8.62 -4.57
CA GLU A 182 -8.16 -8.50 -3.22
C GLU A 182 -6.87 -9.31 -3.05
N HIS A 183 -5.88 -8.74 -2.38
CA HIS A 183 -4.61 -9.36 -2.05
C HIS A 183 -4.25 -9.12 -0.59
N LEU A 184 -3.62 -10.11 0.03
CA LEU A 184 -3.01 -9.96 1.36
C LEU A 184 -1.52 -9.65 1.22
N LEU A 185 -1.04 -8.67 1.99
CA LEU A 185 0.37 -8.38 2.16
C LEU A 185 0.73 -8.57 3.64
N LEU A 186 1.45 -9.63 3.96
CA LEU A 186 1.92 -9.85 5.33
C LEU A 186 3.16 -9.03 5.61
N THR A 187 3.19 -8.35 6.74
CA THR A 187 4.31 -7.53 7.19
C THR A 187 4.79 -7.95 8.57
N ARG A 188 6.03 -7.60 8.91
CA ARG A 188 6.68 -8.03 10.17
C ARG A 188 6.67 -9.54 10.36
N TYR A 189 6.79 -10.28 9.29
CA TYR A 189 6.82 -11.74 9.34
C TYR A 189 8.15 -12.23 9.92
N ASN A 190 8.08 -13.17 10.86
CA ASN A 190 9.26 -13.76 11.48
C ASN A 190 9.10 -15.28 11.54
N PRO A 191 9.77 -16.05 10.65
CA PRO A 191 9.64 -17.50 10.60
C PRO A 191 9.98 -18.20 11.92
N ALA A 192 10.98 -17.68 12.66
CA ALA A 192 11.36 -18.29 13.96
C ALA A 192 10.27 -18.14 15.02
N ARG A 193 9.48 -17.06 14.98
CA ARG A 193 8.31 -16.88 15.85
C ARG A 193 7.16 -17.79 15.44
N VAL A 194 7.00 -18.06 14.14
CA VAL A 194 6.00 -19.04 13.66
C VAL A 194 6.34 -20.44 14.14
N GLU A 195 7.61 -20.88 14.05
CA GLU A 195 8.05 -22.19 14.55
C GLU A 195 7.83 -22.36 16.07
N LYS A 196 7.85 -21.26 16.83
CA LYS A 196 7.58 -21.25 18.27
C LYS A 196 6.07 -21.16 18.63
N GLY A 197 5.19 -21.01 17.65
CA GLY A 197 3.77 -20.78 17.86
C GLY A 197 3.42 -19.37 18.41
N GLU A 198 4.34 -18.41 18.30
CA GLU A 198 4.17 -17.02 18.76
C GLU A 198 3.58 -16.11 17.66
N MET A 199 3.47 -16.61 16.45
CA MET A 199 2.98 -15.89 15.26
C MET A 199 2.21 -16.86 14.37
N LEU A 200 1.15 -16.38 13.70
CA LEU A 200 0.40 -17.17 12.73
C LEU A 200 1.28 -17.45 11.49
N SER A 201 1.16 -18.64 10.95
CA SER A 201 1.78 -18.98 9.67
C SER A 201 1.05 -18.30 8.49
N ILE A 202 1.69 -18.27 7.32
CA ILE A 202 1.06 -17.81 6.08
C ILE A 202 -0.22 -18.59 5.81
N GLY A 203 -0.16 -19.93 5.96
CA GLY A 203 -1.31 -20.82 5.76
C GLY A 203 -2.47 -20.50 6.70
N ASP A 204 -2.19 -20.25 8.00
CA ASP A 204 -3.24 -19.87 8.97
C ASP A 204 -3.94 -18.57 8.54
N VAL A 205 -3.18 -17.56 8.11
CA VAL A 205 -3.75 -16.28 7.66
C VAL A 205 -4.56 -16.44 6.39
N GLU A 206 -4.07 -17.19 5.40
CA GLU A 206 -4.80 -17.49 4.16
C GLU A 206 -6.08 -18.28 4.43
N GLU A 207 -6.07 -19.24 5.34
CA GLU A 207 -7.23 -20.02 5.72
C GLU A 207 -8.30 -19.16 6.42
N ILE A 208 -7.87 -18.32 7.38
CA ILE A 208 -8.80 -17.46 8.14
C ILE A 208 -9.44 -16.41 7.24
N LEU A 209 -8.68 -15.76 6.35
CA LEU A 209 -9.16 -14.65 5.52
C LEU A 209 -9.68 -15.09 4.14
N GLY A 210 -9.48 -16.34 3.76
CA GLY A 210 -9.94 -16.89 2.47
C GLY A 210 -9.25 -16.28 1.24
N LEU A 211 -8.09 -15.61 1.41
CA LEU A 211 -7.38 -14.91 0.35
C LEU A 211 -5.90 -15.34 0.28
N LYS A 212 -5.34 -15.24 -0.93
CA LYS A 212 -3.93 -15.53 -1.14
C LYS A 212 -3.03 -14.35 -0.80
N VAL A 213 -1.86 -14.66 -0.25
CA VAL A 213 -0.83 -13.69 0.08
C VAL A 213 -0.04 -13.33 -1.18
N VAL A 214 0.01 -12.03 -1.52
CA VAL A 214 0.78 -11.49 -2.64
C VAL A 214 2.23 -11.19 -2.26
N GLY A 215 2.51 -11.03 -0.97
CA GLY A 215 3.86 -10.77 -0.48
C GLY A 215 3.99 -10.99 1.02
N VAL A 216 5.20 -11.38 1.43
CA VAL A 216 5.58 -11.57 2.83
C VAL A 216 6.80 -10.70 3.09
N ILE A 217 6.62 -9.63 3.86
CA ILE A 217 7.68 -8.69 4.22
C ILE A 217 8.23 -9.09 5.58
N PRO A 218 9.50 -9.47 5.66
CA PRO A 218 10.12 -9.88 6.92
C PRO A 218 10.20 -8.72 7.91
N GLU A 219 10.22 -9.04 9.19
CA GLU A 219 10.59 -8.09 10.24
C GLU A 219 12.04 -7.66 10.03
N SER A 220 12.27 -6.33 9.86
CA SER A 220 13.56 -5.81 9.42
C SER A 220 13.77 -4.40 9.96
N PRO A 221 14.93 -4.10 10.60
CA PRO A 221 15.28 -2.76 11.06
C PRO A 221 15.43 -1.76 9.92
N GLU A 222 15.78 -2.22 8.71
CA GLU A 222 15.94 -1.39 7.51
C GLU A 222 14.63 -0.68 7.13
N VAL A 223 13.48 -1.28 7.43
CA VAL A 223 12.17 -0.66 7.19
C VAL A 223 12.03 0.65 7.96
N LEU A 224 12.43 0.67 9.24
CA LEU A 224 12.38 1.89 10.06
C LEU A 224 13.43 2.90 9.62
N GLN A 225 14.65 2.46 9.33
CA GLN A 225 15.74 3.32 8.87
C GLN A 225 15.37 4.01 7.54
N SER A 226 14.82 3.25 6.59
CA SER A 226 14.36 3.74 5.29
C SER A 226 13.25 4.78 5.45
N SER A 227 12.26 4.51 6.29
CA SER A 227 11.17 5.46 6.56
C SER A 227 11.68 6.77 7.17
N ASN A 228 12.62 6.70 8.12
CA ASN A 228 13.21 7.88 8.77
C ASN A 228 14.10 8.70 7.83
N SER A 229 14.66 8.08 6.80
CA SER A 229 15.52 8.75 5.81
C SER A 229 14.76 9.29 4.59
N GLY A 230 13.44 9.10 4.53
CA GLY A 230 12.62 9.48 3.38
C GLY A 230 12.94 8.69 2.10
N ASN A 231 13.37 7.43 2.28
CA ASN A 231 13.69 6.52 1.19
C ASN A 231 12.90 5.21 1.37
N PRO A 232 11.85 4.94 0.59
CA PRO A 232 11.09 3.69 0.67
C PRO A 232 11.99 2.46 0.61
N VAL A 233 11.76 1.48 1.48
CA VAL A 233 12.66 0.33 1.70
C VAL A 233 12.86 -0.54 0.46
N ILE A 234 11.93 -0.56 -0.49
CA ILE A 234 12.08 -1.27 -1.77
C ILE A 234 13.30 -0.79 -2.58
N LEU A 235 13.83 0.41 -2.28
CA LEU A 235 15.01 0.97 -2.95
C LEU A 235 16.32 0.41 -2.38
N ASP A 236 16.28 -0.21 -1.22
CA ASP A 236 17.41 -0.96 -0.66
C ASP A 236 17.37 -2.40 -1.17
N GLU A 237 18.01 -2.62 -2.33
CA GLU A 237 18.07 -3.93 -2.99
C GLU A 237 18.85 -4.99 -2.19
N ASN A 238 19.63 -4.57 -1.19
CA ASN A 238 20.41 -5.46 -0.35
C ASN A 238 19.62 -5.93 0.90
N SER A 239 18.53 -5.24 1.26
CA SER A 239 17.69 -5.64 2.38
C SER A 239 16.68 -6.71 1.98
N ASP A 240 16.42 -7.65 2.90
CA ASP A 240 15.40 -8.68 2.71
C ASP A 240 14.01 -8.06 2.49
N ALA A 241 13.69 -7.00 3.22
CA ALA A 241 12.43 -6.28 3.09
C ALA A 241 12.30 -5.60 1.71
N GLY A 242 13.38 -4.97 1.19
CA GLY A 242 13.39 -4.36 -0.14
C GLY A 242 13.17 -5.37 -1.25
N GLN A 243 13.85 -6.51 -1.13
CA GLN A 243 13.68 -7.63 -2.07
C GLN A 243 12.27 -8.22 -2.00
N ALA A 244 11.71 -8.38 -0.79
CA ALA A 244 10.35 -8.89 -0.59
C ALA A 244 9.29 -7.96 -1.20
N TYR A 245 9.43 -6.63 -1.05
CA TYR A 245 8.56 -5.67 -1.73
C TYR A 245 8.71 -5.73 -3.25
N THR A 246 9.93 -5.90 -3.78
CA THR A 246 10.17 -6.06 -5.22
C THR A 246 9.41 -7.28 -5.77
N ASP A 247 9.45 -8.41 -5.06
CA ASP A 247 8.72 -9.61 -5.45
C ASP A 247 7.19 -9.44 -5.32
N ALA A 248 6.73 -8.73 -4.29
CA ALA A 248 5.30 -8.45 -4.12
C ALA A 248 4.77 -7.57 -5.26
N VAL A 249 5.51 -6.53 -5.67
CA VAL A 249 5.15 -5.67 -6.81
C VAL A 249 5.14 -6.46 -8.11
N ALA A 250 6.12 -7.33 -8.34
CA ALA A 250 6.15 -8.20 -9.51
C ALA A 250 4.89 -9.09 -9.60
N ARG A 251 4.43 -9.67 -8.45
CA ARG A 251 3.17 -10.44 -8.41
C ARG A 251 1.94 -9.57 -8.61
N ILE A 252 1.90 -8.34 -8.10
CA ILE A 252 0.83 -7.37 -8.37
C ILE A 252 0.73 -7.09 -9.87
N LEU A 253 1.87 -7.05 -10.57
CA LEU A 253 1.95 -6.90 -12.03
C LEU A 253 1.64 -8.19 -12.81
N GLY A 254 1.40 -9.31 -12.12
CA GLY A 254 1.03 -10.60 -12.74
C GLY A 254 2.22 -11.52 -13.04
N GLU A 255 3.42 -11.21 -12.56
CA GLU A 255 4.58 -12.10 -12.69
C GLU A 255 4.49 -13.24 -11.65
N ASP A 256 4.84 -14.44 -12.07
CA ASP A 256 5.03 -15.57 -11.15
C ASP A 256 6.43 -15.48 -10.50
N ARG A 257 6.43 -15.25 -9.18
CA ARG A 257 7.66 -15.16 -8.38
C ARG A 257 7.56 -16.03 -7.14
N PRO A 258 8.61 -16.78 -6.77
CA PRO A 258 8.61 -17.59 -5.54
C PRO A 258 8.49 -16.68 -4.31
N MET A 259 7.80 -17.16 -3.27
CA MET A 259 7.72 -16.48 -1.98
C MET A 259 9.02 -16.69 -1.20
N ARG A 260 9.75 -15.61 -0.91
CA ARG A 260 11.02 -15.65 -0.15
C ARG A 260 10.77 -15.27 1.32
N PHE A 261 11.77 -15.50 2.16
CA PHE A 261 11.80 -15.12 3.58
C PHE A 261 10.68 -15.75 4.43
N THR A 262 10.19 -16.91 4.03
CA THR A 262 9.06 -17.60 4.66
C THR A 262 9.49 -18.72 5.61
N SER A 263 10.76 -19.09 5.64
CA SER A 263 11.33 -20.14 6.47
C SER A 263 12.60 -19.67 7.18
N VAL A 264 12.92 -20.29 8.29
CA VAL A 264 14.21 -20.06 8.97
C VAL A 264 15.33 -20.58 8.09
N GLU A 265 16.31 -19.72 7.74
CA GLU A 265 17.53 -20.19 7.10
C GLU A 265 18.23 -21.19 8.01
N LYS A 266 18.31 -22.45 7.57
CA LYS A 266 19.21 -23.41 8.20
C LYS A 266 20.63 -22.97 7.90
N LYS A 267 21.27 -22.22 8.84
CA LYS A 267 22.72 -21.95 8.76
C LYS A 267 23.40 -23.29 8.52
N GLY A 268 23.99 -23.44 7.34
CA GLY A 268 24.56 -24.70 6.89
C GLY A 268 25.53 -25.23 7.93
N PHE A 269 25.38 -26.50 8.28
CA PHE A 269 26.21 -27.26 9.22
C PHE A 269 27.67 -27.38 8.78
N PHE A 270 28.01 -26.82 7.60
CA PHE A 270 29.33 -26.93 6.96
C PHE A 270 30.38 -25.89 7.44
N SER A 271 29.97 -24.80 8.16
CA SER A 271 30.99 -23.83 8.61
C SER A 271 31.74 -24.24 9.88
N LYS A 272 31.34 -25.33 10.55
CA LYS A 272 32.04 -25.86 11.77
C LYS A 272 33.06 -26.96 11.47
N MET A 273 33.19 -27.44 10.23
CA MET A 273 34.15 -28.53 9.91
C MET A 273 35.45 -28.07 9.27
N PHE A 274 35.66 -26.78 8.98
CA PHE A 274 36.89 -26.24 8.38
C PHE A 274 37.48 -25.04 9.12
N GLY A 275 37.23 -24.91 10.41
CA GLY A 275 37.83 -23.89 11.26
C GLY A 275 38.54 -24.59 12.44
N GLY A 276 39.66 -25.21 12.12
CA GLY A 276 40.66 -25.73 13.05
C GLY A 276 41.98 -25.09 12.73
#